data_813b00632780b34ddc19047d8ee186e2
#
_entry.id   813b00632780b34ddc19047d8ee186e2
#
_cell.length_a   1.000
_cell.length_b   1.000
_cell.length_c   1.000
_cell.angle_alpha   90.00
_cell.angle_beta   90.00
_cell.angle_gamma   90.00
#
_symmetry.space_group_name_H-M   'P 1'
#
loop_
_entity.id
_entity.type
_entity.pdbx_description
1 polymer ?
#
loop_
_entity_poly.entity_id
_entity_poly.type
_entity_poly.pdbx_seq_one_letter_code
_entity_poly.pdbx_strand_id
1 'polypeptide(L)'
;MLKALTVAVILLASAANAGAQTGPAASSPGLAVGPQYDTTHVYVAPEDFDRFVTSFVATFGGSLSKQGVFTVTPTPSSTMSQLVFTPVGTVSVFGFKTPVPYPFGGERTGYLVKDLDAAVRAARASGADVIVEPFNDPVGRDAVVQWPGGVNMQLYWHTTAPSYATLQTIPENRVYVSPGRADAFIRGFLLFSGGTVVGDDAKASGVEIGRPTDTYRRVRITSTFGNFAVLVTDGHLPYPYGRELTGYETSDLDATLAKAKLAGVRVLVEPYSTQDRRSTFVQFPGGYIAEIHATVRR
;
A
#
# COMPACT_ATOMS: atom_id res chain seq x y z
N MET A 1 -12.58 -38.41 75.32
CA MET A 1 -13.23 -38.62 74.03
C MET A 1 -13.84 -37.31 73.58
N LEU A 2 -13.11 -36.54 72.81
CA LEU A 2 -13.53 -35.21 72.29
C LEU A 2 -13.88 -35.37 70.83
N LYS A 3 -15.13 -35.11 70.47
CA LYS A 3 -15.58 -35.10 69.05
C LYS A 3 -15.31 -33.70 68.48
N ALA A 4 -14.49 -33.64 67.45
CA ALA A 4 -14.27 -32.42 66.67
C ALA A 4 -15.39 -32.25 65.64
N LEU A 5 -16.03 -31.08 65.67
CA LEU A 5 -17.05 -30.68 64.73
C LEU A 5 -16.34 -29.86 63.57
N THR A 6 -16.37 -30.38 62.37
CA THR A 6 -15.82 -29.68 61.19
C THR A 6 -16.94 -28.86 60.57
N VAL A 7 -16.79 -27.52 60.56
CA VAL A 7 -17.68 -26.59 59.83
C VAL A 7 -17.12 -26.35 58.43
N ALA A 8 -17.86 -26.76 57.40
CA ALA A 8 -17.56 -26.46 56.02
C ALA A 8 -18.14 -25.08 55.67
N VAL A 9 -17.27 -24.14 55.33
CA VAL A 9 -17.66 -22.82 54.78
C VAL A 9 -17.73 -22.94 53.26
N ILE A 10 -18.92 -22.82 52.69
CA ILE A 10 -19.14 -22.75 51.25
C ILE A 10 -19.02 -21.29 50.86
N LEU A 11 -17.94 -20.96 50.13
CA LEU A 11 -17.77 -19.67 49.43
C LEU A 11 -18.50 -19.71 48.10
N LEU A 12 -19.61 -19.00 47.99
CA LEU A 12 -20.24 -18.69 46.70
C LEU A 12 -19.42 -17.59 46.00
N ALA A 13 -18.70 -17.97 44.94
CA ALA A 13 -18.07 -17.01 44.04
C ALA A 13 -19.11 -16.48 43.04
N SER A 14 -19.53 -15.24 43.23
CA SER A 14 -20.36 -14.53 42.25
C SER A 14 -19.47 -14.13 41.07
N ALA A 15 -19.62 -14.80 39.90
CA ALA A 15 -19.02 -14.40 38.67
C ALA A 15 -19.74 -13.14 38.14
N ALA A 16 -19.12 -11.98 38.31
CA ALA A 16 -19.56 -10.75 37.64
C ALA A 16 -19.20 -10.86 36.15
N ASN A 17 -20.20 -11.06 35.30
CA ASN A 17 -20.09 -10.89 33.86
C ASN A 17 -19.82 -9.40 33.59
N ALA A 18 -18.55 -9.04 33.37
CA ALA A 18 -18.19 -7.77 32.79
C ALA A 18 -18.53 -7.83 31.30
N GLY A 19 -19.75 -7.44 30.96
CA GLY A 19 -20.14 -7.16 29.56
C GLY A 19 -19.23 -6.07 29.01
N ALA A 20 -18.36 -6.43 28.08
CA ALA A 20 -17.62 -5.45 27.30
C ALA A 20 -18.64 -4.61 26.52
N GLN A 21 -18.89 -3.39 27.01
CA GLN A 21 -19.58 -2.37 26.22
C GLN A 21 -18.69 -2.04 25.04
N THR A 22 -19.07 -2.54 23.85
CA THR A 22 -18.57 -2.00 22.59
C THR A 22 -19.14 -0.59 22.43
N GLY A 23 -18.43 0.38 22.94
CA GLY A 23 -18.70 1.77 22.60
C GLY A 23 -18.63 1.94 21.07
N PRO A 24 -19.35 2.92 20.47
CA PRO A 24 -19.26 3.18 19.05
C PRO A 24 -17.77 3.37 18.71
N ALA A 25 -17.30 2.65 17.69
CA ALA A 25 -15.94 2.79 17.19
C ALA A 25 -15.71 4.29 16.93
N ALA A 26 -14.72 4.86 17.61
CA ALA A 26 -14.38 6.25 17.42
C ALA A 26 -14.09 6.42 15.93
N SER A 27 -14.82 7.33 15.28
CA SER A 27 -14.57 7.67 13.87
C SER A 27 -13.10 8.05 13.76
N SER A 28 -12.36 7.36 12.90
CA SER A 28 -10.95 7.66 12.64
C SER A 28 -10.81 9.16 12.38
N PRO A 29 -9.92 9.88 13.06
CA PRO A 29 -9.70 11.28 12.73
C PRO A 29 -9.36 11.33 11.24
N GLY A 30 -9.89 12.29 10.51
CA GLY A 30 -9.64 12.47 9.07
C GLY A 30 -8.16 12.79 8.82
N LEU A 31 -7.29 11.78 8.90
CA LEU A 31 -5.83 11.89 8.85
C LEU A 31 -5.33 12.18 7.45
N ALA A 32 -5.94 11.54 6.44
CA ALA A 32 -5.55 11.69 5.04
C ALA A 32 -5.89 13.06 4.49
N VAL A 33 -5.05 13.59 3.59
CA VAL A 33 -5.38 14.76 2.78
C VAL A 33 -6.32 14.38 1.65
N GLY A 34 -6.08 13.25 0.99
CA GLY A 34 -6.96 12.72 -0.07
C GLY A 34 -6.26 11.62 -0.88
N PRO A 35 -7.03 10.77 -1.60
CA PRO A 35 -6.48 9.61 -2.29
C PRO A 35 -5.58 9.97 -3.50
N GLN A 36 -5.68 11.20 -4.06
CA GLN A 36 -4.75 11.67 -5.08
C GLN A 36 -3.33 11.90 -4.56
N TYR A 37 -3.14 11.87 -3.24
CA TYR A 37 -1.85 11.99 -2.56
C TYR A 37 -1.28 10.63 -2.12
N ASP A 38 -1.87 9.54 -2.58
CA ASP A 38 -1.25 8.21 -2.56
C ASP A 38 -0.17 8.21 -3.66
N THR A 39 1.10 8.28 -3.25
CA THR A 39 2.24 8.26 -4.16
C THR A 39 2.93 6.92 -4.13
N THR A 40 2.96 6.24 -5.26
CA THR A 40 3.79 5.04 -5.41
C THR A 40 5.26 5.42 -5.37
N HIS A 41 6.04 4.75 -4.53
CA HIS A 41 7.48 4.96 -4.44
C HIS A 41 8.22 3.98 -5.35
N VAL A 42 8.89 4.51 -6.36
CA VAL A 42 9.65 3.73 -7.33
C VAL A 42 11.14 4.02 -7.18
N TYR A 43 11.91 2.97 -7.00
CA TYR A 43 13.35 3.01 -6.86
C TYR A 43 14.00 2.42 -8.11
N VAL A 44 14.79 3.23 -8.80
CA VAL A 44 15.53 2.81 -9.99
C VAL A 44 17.01 3.19 -9.82
N ALA A 45 17.88 2.52 -10.55
CA ALA A 45 19.28 2.95 -10.63
C ALA A 45 19.36 4.37 -11.25
N PRO A 46 20.28 5.23 -10.78
CA PRO A 46 20.38 6.60 -11.30
C PRO A 46 20.50 6.69 -12.82
N GLU A 47 21.18 5.75 -13.46
CA GLU A 47 21.32 5.63 -14.91
C GLU A 47 20.03 5.26 -15.64
N ASP A 48 19.06 4.67 -14.96
CA ASP A 48 17.76 4.29 -15.53
C ASP A 48 16.66 5.34 -15.22
N PHE A 49 16.95 6.36 -14.42
CA PHE A 49 15.99 7.31 -13.90
C PHE A 49 15.17 7.98 -15.01
N ASP A 50 15.84 8.64 -15.95
CA ASP A 50 15.18 9.38 -17.03
C ASP A 50 14.45 8.43 -17.99
N ARG A 51 15.00 7.23 -18.22
CA ARG A 51 14.34 6.20 -19.05
C ARG A 51 13.05 5.72 -18.42
N PHE A 52 13.04 5.48 -17.10
CA PHE A 52 11.83 5.12 -16.37
C PHE A 52 10.77 6.22 -16.46
N VAL A 53 11.12 7.45 -16.10
CA VAL A 53 10.21 8.60 -16.09
C VAL A 53 9.59 8.84 -17.48
N THR A 54 10.41 8.85 -18.53
CA THR A 54 9.95 9.00 -19.91
C THR A 54 9.00 7.89 -20.33
N SER A 55 9.34 6.64 -20.02
CA SER A 55 8.52 5.47 -20.33
C SER A 55 7.17 5.51 -19.62
N PHE A 56 7.16 5.89 -18.34
CA PHE A 56 5.93 5.95 -17.54
C PHE A 56 4.95 7.02 -18.06
N VAL A 57 5.45 8.23 -18.36
CA VAL A 57 4.65 9.30 -18.97
C VAL A 57 4.17 8.93 -20.38
N ALA A 58 5.02 8.29 -21.20
CA ALA A 58 4.61 7.83 -22.53
C ALA A 58 3.50 6.78 -22.47
N THR A 59 3.47 5.97 -21.40
CA THR A 59 2.43 4.93 -21.20
C THR A 59 1.10 5.54 -20.76
N PHE A 60 1.10 6.39 -19.72
CA PHE A 60 -0.12 6.85 -19.06
C PHE A 60 -0.48 8.32 -19.35
N GLY A 61 0.42 9.07 -19.98
CA GLY A 61 0.31 10.53 -20.07
C GLY A 61 0.67 11.23 -18.77
N GLY A 62 0.45 12.56 -18.75
CA GLY A 62 0.65 13.34 -17.53
C GLY A 62 1.76 14.37 -17.61
N SER A 63 2.30 14.78 -16.47
CA SER A 63 3.32 15.82 -16.34
C SER A 63 4.36 15.47 -15.28
N LEU A 64 5.41 16.23 -15.20
CA LEU A 64 6.55 16.01 -14.32
C LEU A 64 6.77 17.21 -13.40
N SER A 65 7.17 16.98 -12.16
CA SER A 65 7.79 18.02 -11.34
C SER A 65 9.21 18.30 -11.83
N LYS A 66 9.83 19.35 -11.29
CA LYS A 66 11.26 19.57 -11.49
C LYS A 66 12.04 18.45 -10.80
N GLN A 67 12.99 17.85 -11.51
CA GLN A 67 13.95 16.89 -10.93
C GLN A 67 14.94 17.63 -10.01
N GLY A 68 15.29 17.00 -8.90
CA GLY A 68 16.29 17.50 -7.98
C GLY A 68 17.13 16.39 -7.34
N VAL A 69 18.13 16.78 -6.55
CA VAL A 69 18.93 15.85 -5.73
C VAL A 69 18.75 16.26 -4.27
N PHE A 70 18.30 15.31 -3.45
CA PHE A 70 17.89 15.56 -2.08
C PHE A 70 18.41 14.48 -1.13
N THR A 71 18.41 14.79 0.17
CA THR A 71 18.49 13.81 1.25
C THR A 71 17.04 13.48 1.67
N VAL A 72 16.58 12.28 1.33
CA VAL A 72 15.17 11.83 1.56
C VAL A 72 15.08 10.76 2.65
N THR A 73 16.14 10.58 3.42
CA THR A 73 16.23 9.56 4.47
C THR A 73 16.76 10.21 5.75
N PRO A 74 16.50 9.64 6.95
CA PRO A 74 16.98 10.21 8.22
C PRO A 74 18.49 10.16 8.38
N THR A 75 19.19 9.37 7.56
CA THR A 75 20.66 9.31 7.49
C THR A 75 21.14 9.98 6.21
N PRO A 76 22.40 10.44 6.14
CA PRO A 76 22.92 11.10 4.95
C PRO A 76 22.75 10.25 3.69
N SER A 77 22.09 10.83 2.69
CA SER A 77 21.90 10.20 1.38
C SER A 77 21.93 11.26 0.27
N SER A 78 22.20 10.83 -0.95
CA SER A 78 22.10 11.66 -2.15
C SER A 78 21.20 10.95 -3.15
N THR A 79 20.01 11.51 -3.38
CA THR A 79 18.96 10.84 -4.14
C THR A 79 18.40 11.77 -5.21
N MET A 80 18.47 11.35 -6.48
CA MET A 80 17.68 11.97 -7.53
C MET A 80 16.20 11.72 -7.21
N SER A 81 15.37 12.77 -7.27
CA SER A 81 13.94 12.64 -6.98
C SER A 81 13.12 13.49 -7.93
N GLN A 82 11.98 12.95 -8.35
CA GLN A 82 11.01 13.60 -9.21
C GLN A 82 9.63 13.00 -9.02
N LEU A 83 8.59 13.83 -9.02
CA LEU A 83 7.22 13.36 -9.08
C LEU A 83 6.76 13.24 -10.53
N VAL A 84 6.04 12.15 -10.80
CA VAL A 84 5.35 11.89 -12.06
C VAL A 84 3.85 11.92 -11.79
N PHE A 85 3.16 12.89 -12.36
CA PHE A 85 1.71 13.08 -12.20
C PHE A 85 1.02 12.49 -13.42
N THR A 86 0.29 11.39 -13.25
CA THR A 86 -0.51 10.79 -14.31
C THR A 86 -1.99 10.78 -13.97
N PRO A 87 -2.88 10.61 -14.93
CA PRO A 87 -4.32 10.48 -14.65
C PRO A 87 -4.68 9.27 -13.79
N VAL A 88 -3.83 8.26 -13.73
CA VAL A 88 -4.08 6.97 -13.08
C VAL A 88 -3.29 6.75 -11.79
N GLY A 89 -2.50 7.74 -11.37
CA GLY A 89 -1.72 7.70 -10.14
C GLY A 89 -0.53 8.64 -10.14
N THR A 90 -0.07 9.01 -8.95
CA THR A 90 1.14 9.80 -8.76
C THR A 90 2.28 8.89 -8.33
N VAL A 91 3.46 9.10 -8.90
CA VAL A 91 4.66 8.31 -8.60
C VAL A 91 5.77 9.23 -8.09
N SER A 92 6.38 8.84 -6.99
CA SER A 92 7.61 9.44 -6.47
C SER A 92 8.79 8.56 -6.88
N VAL A 93 9.61 9.07 -7.80
CA VAL A 93 10.74 8.33 -8.37
C VAL A 93 12.02 8.68 -7.62
N PHE A 94 12.77 7.66 -7.22
CA PHE A 94 14.01 7.79 -6.48
C PHE A 94 15.16 7.05 -7.17
N GLY A 95 16.25 7.77 -7.46
CA GLY A 95 17.53 7.24 -7.94
C GLY A 95 18.62 7.55 -6.93
N PHE A 96 18.92 6.60 -6.03
CA PHE A 96 19.95 6.79 -5.01
C PHE A 96 21.35 6.76 -5.63
N LYS A 97 22.12 7.84 -5.44
CA LYS A 97 23.55 7.94 -5.80
C LYS A 97 24.46 7.40 -4.70
N THR A 98 23.93 7.19 -3.51
CA THR A 98 24.58 6.58 -2.35
C THR A 98 23.93 5.23 -2.04
N PRO A 99 24.54 4.35 -1.23
CA PRO A 99 23.87 3.15 -0.75
C PRO A 99 22.53 3.48 -0.09
N VAL A 100 21.52 2.67 -0.39
CA VAL A 100 20.16 2.87 0.12
C VAL A 100 20.07 2.36 1.55
N PRO A 101 19.74 3.21 2.56
CA PRO A 101 19.59 2.74 3.92
C PRO A 101 18.29 1.97 4.10
N TYR A 102 18.31 0.89 4.89
CA TYR A 102 17.09 0.17 5.26
C TYR A 102 16.17 1.09 6.12
N PRO A 103 14.83 1.06 5.93
CA PRO A 103 14.04 0.18 5.07
C PRO A 103 13.71 0.76 3.68
N PHE A 104 14.42 1.76 3.23
CA PHE A 104 14.23 2.39 1.93
C PHE A 104 14.72 1.47 0.80
N GLY A 105 14.32 1.73 -0.45
CA GLY A 105 14.82 1.03 -1.64
C GLY A 105 13.88 -0.04 -2.22
N GLY A 106 12.84 -0.47 -1.50
CA GLY A 106 11.76 -1.29 -2.03
C GLY A 106 10.61 -0.43 -2.56
N GLU A 107 9.74 -1.00 -3.41
CA GLU A 107 8.48 -0.34 -3.72
C GLU A 107 7.61 -0.27 -2.47
N ARG A 108 7.01 0.87 -2.24
CA ARG A 108 6.03 1.10 -1.20
C ARG A 108 5.22 2.34 -1.51
N THR A 109 4.15 2.54 -0.77
CA THR A 109 3.28 3.70 -0.91
C THR A 109 3.60 4.77 0.11
N GLY A 110 3.53 6.04 -0.30
CA GLY A 110 3.59 7.20 0.58
C GLY A 110 2.25 7.93 0.61
N TYR A 111 1.81 8.31 1.81
CA TYR A 111 0.52 8.97 2.04
C TYR A 111 0.68 10.32 2.72
N LEU A 112 0.15 11.37 2.08
CA LEU A 112 0.12 12.70 2.67
C LEU A 112 -0.91 12.76 3.79
N VAL A 113 -0.45 13.13 4.97
CA VAL A 113 -1.27 13.30 6.16
C VAL A 113 -1.37 14.77 6.57
N LYS A 114 -2.47 15.12 7.26
CA LYS A 114 -2.71 16.48 7.76
C LYS A 114 -1.85 16.82 8.97
N ASP A 115 -1.49 15.81 9.76
CA ASP A 115 -0.66 15.90 10.97
C ASP A 115 0.11 14.58 11.11
N LEU A 116 1.43 14.65 10.97
CA LEU A 116 2.29 13.46 11.01
C LEU A 116 2.29 12.79 12.38
N ASP A 117 2.38 13.58 13.45
CA ASP A 117 2.46 13.02 14.81
C ASP A 117 1.14 12.35 15.21
N ALA A 118 0.00 12.93 14.81
CA ALA A 118 -1.31 12.31 15.00
C ALA A 118 -1.45 11.03 14.17
N ALA A 119 -0.99 11.02 12.92
CA ALA A 119 -1.04 9.85 12.06
C ALA A 119 -0.16 8.71 12.58
N VAL A 120 1.05 9.00 13.05
CA VAL A 120 1.95 8.01 13.66
C VAL A 120 1.36 7.42 14.94
N ARG A 121 0.77 8.27 15.82
CA ARG A 121 0.05 7.76 17.01
C ARG A 121 -1.11 6.85 16.64
N ALA A 122 -1.91 7.25 15.65
CA ALA A 122 -3.04 6.45 15.18
C ALA A 122 -2.59 5.11 14.56
N ALA A 123 -1.51 5.10 13.79
CA ALA A 123 -0.94 3.88 13.22
C ALA A 123 -0.51 2.90 14.31
N ARG A 124 0.20 3.36 15.34
CA ARG A 124 0.56 2.54 16.52
C ARG A 124 -0.67 1.98 17.23
N ALA A 125 -1.67 2.83 17.51
CA ALA A 125 -2.91 2.42 18.15
C ALA A 125 -3.70 1.39 17.31
N SER A 126 -3.48 1.39 16.00
CA SER A 126 -4.10 0.47 15.04
C SER A 126 -3.27 -0.81 14.80
N GLY A 127 -2.14 -0.99 15.50
CA GLY A 127 -1.33 -2.20 15.46
C GLY A 127 -0.20 -2.19 14.43
N ALA A 128 0.18 -1.03 13.91
CA ALA A 128 1.38 -0.89 13.10
C ALA A 128 2.61 -0.62 13.99
N ASP A 129 3.76 -1.14 13.59
CA ASP A 129 5.07 -0.77 14.13
C ASP A 129 5.59 0.49 13.43
N VAL A 130 6.24 1.40 14.16
CA VAL A 130 6.95 2.53 13.56
C VAL A 130 8.41 2.11 13.38
N ILE A 131 8.76 1.77 12.15
CA ILE A 131 10.11 1.26 11.81
C ILE A 131 11.09 2.38 11.43
N VAL A 132 10.56 3.57 11.09
CA VAL A 132 11.34 4.82 11.02
C VAL A 132 10.53 5.90 11.73
N GLU A 133 11.08 6.40 12.84
CA GLU A 133 10.47 7.50 13.61
C GLU A 133 10.41 8.78 12.78
N PRO A 134 9.50 9.73 13.10
CA PRO A 134 9.38 11.00 12.40
C PRO A 134 10.72 11.72 12.25
N PHE A 135 11.08 12.06 11.01
CA PHE A 135 12.30 12.79 10.67
C PHE A 135 11.99 13.91 9.69
N ASN A 136 12.88 14.90 9.61
CA ASN A 136 12.74 16.00 8.65
C ASN A 136 13.29 15.58 7.29
N ASP A 137 12.56 15.99 6.25
CA ASP A 137 12.99 15.95 4.85
C ASP A 137 13.07 17.39 4.29
N PRO A 138 13.51 17.63 3.04
CA PRO A 138 13.65 18.97 2.49
C PRO A 138 12.36 19.78 2.37
N VAL A 139 11.18 19.13 2.37
CA VAL A 139 9.89 19.78 2.16
C VAL A 139 8.90 19.58 3.30
N GLY A 140 9.28 18.79 4.30
CA GLY A 140 8.40 18.50 5.43
C GLY A 140 8.96 17.51 6.43
N ARG A 141 8.17 16.50 6.76
CA ARG A 141 8.53 15.42 7.70
C ARG A 141 7.93 14.10 7.23
N ASP A 142 8.68 13.03 7.44
CA ASP A 142 8.31 11.68 7.08
C ASP A 142 8.41 10.72 8.26
N ALA A 143 7.69 9.59 8.17
CA ALA A 143 7.84 8.41 9.03
C ALA A 143 7.51 7.16 8.21
N VAL A 144 8.06 6.01 8.60
CA VAL A 144 7.70 4.73 7.98
C VAL A 144 7.10 3.81 9.02
N VAL A 145 5.92 3.30 8.72
CA VAL A 145 5.21 2.32 9.54
C VAL A 145 5.16 0.98 8.83
N GLN A 146 5.14 -0.11 9.60
CA GLN A 146 4.97 -1.46 9.10
C GLN A 146 3.73 -2.09 9.70
N TRP A 147 2.82 -2.51 8.85
CA TRP A 147 1.60 -3.21 9.23
C TRP A 147 1.85 -4.69 9.46
N PRO A 148 0.95 -5.39 10.21
CA PRO A 148 0.99 -6.85 10.31
C PRO A 148 1.10 -7.50 8.92
N GLY A 149 2.05 -8.45 8.76
CA GLY A 149 2.34 -9.06 7.46
C GLY A 149 3.50 -8.44 6.71
N GLY A 150 4.14 -7.40 7.29
CA GLY A 150 5.34 -6.79 6.73
C GLY A 150 5.08 -5.70 5.67
N VAL A 151 3.84 -5.23 5.56
CA VAL A 151 3.46 -4.18 4.61
C VAL A 151 3.96 -2.82 5.11
N ASN A 152 4.86 -2.21 4.37
CA ASN A 152 5.45 -0.91 4.71
C ASN A 152 4.66 0.24 4.07
N MET A 153 4.51 1.32 4.83
CA MET A 153 3.81 2.52 4.40
C MET A 153 4.56 3.75 4.90
N GLN A 154 4.88 4.67 4.01
CA GLN A 154 5.40 5.97 4.41
C GLN A 154 4.24 6.92 4.68
N LEU A 155 4.31 7.63 5.80
CA LEU A 155 3.47 8.78 6.10
C LEU A 155 4.31 10.01 5.90
N TYR A 156 3.82 10.99 5.11
CA TYR A 156 4.54 12.24 4.89
C TYR A 156 3.64 13.45 5.13
N TRP A 157 4.26 14.54 5.56
CA TRP A 157 3.60 15.81 5.80
C TRP A 157 4.47 16.93 5.21
N HIS A 158 3.87 17.86 4.50
CA HIS A 158 4.58 18.97 3.88
C HIS A 158 4.37 20.27 4.62
N THR A 159 5.44 21.05 4.79
CA THR A 159 5.41 22.41 5.35
C THR A 159 4.51 23.34 4.53
N THR A 160 4.50 23.18 3.20
CA THR A 160 3.57 23.84 2.29
C THR A 160 2.68 22.78 1.68
N ALA A 161 1.38 22.87 1.89
CA ALA A 161 0.44 21.90 1.35
C ALA A 161 0.54 21.83 -0.18
N PRO A 162 0.84 20.66 -0.76
CA PRO A 162 0.88 20.51 -2.21
C PRO A 162 -0.55 20.50 -2.76
N SER A 163 -0.68 20.83 -4.04
CA SER A 163 -1.95 20.76 -4.77
C SER A 163 -1.79 19.83 -5.95
N TYR A 164 -2.21 18.56 -5.80
CA TYR A 164 -2.21 17.58 -6.89
C TYR A 164 -3.58 17.57 -7.55
N ALA A 165 -3.59 17.38 -8.86
CA ALA A 165 -4.82 17.22 -9.62
C ALA A 165 -5.59 15.97 -9.18
N THR A 166 -6.91 16.01 -9.28
CA THR A 166 -7.75 14.84 -9.06
C THR A 166 -7.44 13.78 -10.10
N LEU A 167 -7.23 12.54 -9.65
CA LEU A 167 -6.98 11.40 -10.52
C LEU A 167 -8.27 10.97 -11.25
N GLN A 168 -8.14 10.45 -12.45
CA GLN A 168 -9.26 9.81 -13.16
C GLN A 168 -9.61 8.45 -12.53
N THR A 169 -8.59 7.73 -12.09
CA THR A 169 -8.73 6.46 -11.35
C THR A 169 -7.78 6.47 -10.17
N ILE A 170 -8.20 5.86 -9.06
CA ILE A 170 -7.35 5.73 -7.86
C ILE A 170 -6.56 4.42 -7.95
N PRO A 171 -5.23 4.46 -7.82
CA PRO A 171 -4.40 3.25 -7.82
C PRO A 171 -4.84 2.24 -6.77
N GLU A 172 -4.61 0.95 -7.06
CA GLU A 172 -4.84 -0.15 -6.13
C GLU A 172 -3.49 -0.67 -5.61
N ASN A 173 -3.19 -0.47 -4.32
CA ASN A 173 -2.01 -1.06 -3.69
C ASN A 173 -2.24 -2.55 -3.46
N ARG A 174 -1.46 -3.38 -4.12
CA ARG A 174 -1.57 -4.84 -4.10
C ARG A 174 -0.54 -5.39 -3.13
N VAL A 175 -1.03 -5.89 -1.99
CA VAL A 175 -0.20 -6.41 -0.90
C VAL A 175 -0.44 -7.91 -0.72
N TYR A 176 0.66 -8.67 -0.56
CA TYR A 176 0.62 -10.11 -0.33
C TYR A 176 0.84 -10.38 1.15
N VAL A 177 -0.14 -11.00 1.79
CA VAL A 177 -0.13 -11.21 3.23
C VAL A 177 -0.42 -12.68 3.54
N SER A 178 0.32 -13.24 4.51
CA SER A 178 0.09 -14.62 4.94
C SER A 178 -1.27 -14.79 5.62
N PRO A 179 -1.91 -15.98 5.55
CA PRO A 179 -3.20 -16.23 6.18
C PRO A 179 -3.24 -15.86 7.67
N GLY A 180 -2.14 -16.10 8.40
CA GLY A 180 -2.05 -15.79 9.84
C GLY A 180 -1.96 -14.30 10.17
N ARG A 181 -1.75 -13.41 9.18
CA ARG A 181 -1.60 -11.97 9.38
C ARG A 181 -2.67 -11.13 8.67
N ALA A 182 -3.39 -11.71 7.71
CA ALA A 182 -4.34 -10.99 6.87
C ALA A 182 -5.41 -10.23 7.68
N ASP A 183 -6.08 -10.90 8.62
CA ASP A 183 -7.13 -10.25 9.41
C ASP A 183 -6.58 -9.18 10.35
N ALA A 184 -5.36 -9.34 10.87
CA ALA A 184 -4.71 -8.30 11.67
C ALA A 184 -4.38 -7.07 10.83
N PHE A 185 -3.84 -7.26 9.62
CA PHE A 185 -3.60 -6.19 8.66
C PHE A 185 -4.90 -5.44 8.33
N ILE A 186 -5.94 -6.18 7.90
CA ILE A 186 -7.22 -5.61 7.47
C ILE A 186 -7.84 -4.78 8.59
N ARG A 187 -7.97 -5.35 9.81
CA ARG A 187 -8.55 -4.63 10.96
C ARG A 187 -7.74 -3.38 11.30
N GLY A 188 -6.41 -3.49 11.39
CA GLY A 188 -5.54 -2.37 11.73
C GLY A 188 -5.63 -1.24 10.69
N PHE A 189 -5.55 -1.59 9.40
CA PHE A 189 -5.63 -0.60 8.33
C PHE A 189 -7.02 0.07 8.26
N LEU A 190 -8.11 -0.66 8.42
CA LEU A 190 -9.47 -0.08 8.49
C LEU A 190 -9.62 0.88 9.66
N LEU A 191 -9.11 0.51 10.85
CA LEU A 191 -9.15 1.38 12.03
C LEU A 191 -8.35 2.67 11.80
N PHE A 192 -7.18 2.58 11.20
CA PHE A 192 -6.32 3.73 10.89
C PHE A 192 -6.91 4.62 9.81
N SER A 193 -7.35 4.03 8.70
CA SER A 193 -7.72 4.77 7.49
C SER A 193 -9.17 5.23 7.46
N GLY A 194 -10.03 4.69 8.34
CA GLY A 194 -11.49 4.86 8.23
C GLY A 194 -12.08 4.23 6.96
N GLY A 195 -11.36 3.30 6.35
CA GLY A 195 -11.75 2.64 5.12
C GLY A 195 -12.86 1.62 5.30
N THR A 196 -13.33 1.06 4.18
CA THR A 196 -14.35 0.02 4.13
C THR A 196 -13.91 -1.12 3.24
N VAL A 197 -14.30 -2.35 3.61
CA VAL A 197 -14.17 -3.51 2.73
C VAL A 197 -15.27 -3.44 1.67
N VAL A 198 -14.86 -3.35 0.39
CA VAL A 198 -15.77 -3.33 -0.76
C VAL A 198 -15.87 -4.68 -1.46
N GLY A 199 -15.08 -5.65 -1.05
CA GLY A 199 -15.15 -7.03 -1.51
C GLY A 199 -14.29 -7.95 -0.64
N ASP A 200 -14.81 -9.11 -0.27
CA ASP A 200 -14.08 -10.19 0.40
C ASP A 200 -14.46 -11.51 -0.28
N ASP A 201 -13.60 -11.95 -1.17
CA ASP A 201 -13.81 -13.16 -1.96
C ASP A 201 -12.87 -14.27 -1.46
N ALA A 202 -13.44 -15.23 -0.74
CA ALA A 202 -12.70 -16.35 -0.17
C ALA A 202 -12.21 -17.37 -1.24
N LYS A 203 -12.72 -17.24 -2.49
CA LYS A 203 -12.41 -18.15 -3.61
C LYS A 203 -12.08 -17.39 -4.89
N ALA A 204 -11.38 -16.26 -4.78
CA ALA A 204 -10.88 -15.53 -5.93
C ALA A 204 -10.03 -16.43 -6.82
N SER A 205 -10.05 -16.18 -8.12
CA SER A 205 -9.30 -16.98 -9.10
C SER A 205 -7.80 -16.85 -8.89
N GLY A 206 -7.10 -17.96 -8.76
CA GLY A 206 -5.65 -17.99 -8.61
C GLY A 206 -4.87 -17.49 -9.83
N VAL A 207 -5.52 -17.21 -10.96
CA VAL A 207 -4.87 -16.58 -12.12
C VAL A 207 -4.25 -15.23 -11.74
N GLU A 208 -4.87 -14.49 -10.81
CA GLU A 208 -4.36 -13.18 -10.32
C GLU A 208 -3.05 -13.28 -9.53
N ILE A 209 -2.70 -14.47 -9.08
CA ILE A 209 -1.48 -14.76 -8.31
C ILE A 209 -0.55 -15.77 -9.01
N GLY A 210 -0.79 -16.03 -10.32
CA GLY A 210 0.01 -16.96 -11.11
C GLY A 210 -0.22 -18.44 -10.81
N ARG A 211 -1.34 -18.80 -10.18
CA ARG A 211 -1.74 -20.15 -9.81
C ARG A 211 -3.13 -20.47 -10.37
N PRO A 212 -3.26 -20.62 -11.71
CA PRO A 212 -4.56 -20.59 -12.40
C PRO A 212 -5.52 -21.74 -11.99
N THR A 213 -5.01 -22.81 -11.41
CA THR A 213 -5.82 -23.95 -10.92
C THR A 213 -6.30 -23.79 -9.48
N ASP A 214 -5.80 -22.76 -8.78
CA ASP A 214 -6.05 -22.56 -7.36
C ASP A 214 -7.09 -21.46 -7.12
N THR A 215 -7.54 -21.39 -5.89
CA THR A 215 -8.28 -20.24 -5.36
C THR A 215 -7.58 -19.68 -4.13
N TYR A 216 -7.83 -18.41 -3.86
CA TYR A 216 -7.27 -17.72 -2.69
C TYR A 216 -8.27 -16.68 -2.15
N ARG A 217 -8.04 -16.15 -0.95
CA ARG A 217 -8.85 -15.05 -0.42
C ARG A 217 -8.28 -13.71 -0.91
N ARG A 218 -9.14 -12.89 -1.52
CA ARG A 218 -8.84 -11.51 -1.92
C ARG A 218 -9.79 -10.56 -1.19
N VAL A 219 -9.22 -9.57 -0.48
CA VAL A 219 -9.99 -8.52 0.17
C VAL A 219 -9.68 -7.18 -0.49
N ARG A 220 -10.70 -6.46 -0.92
CA ARG A 220 -10.57 -5.11 -1.47
C ARG A 220 -11.06 -4.09 -0.47
N ILE A 221 -10.25 -3.05 -0.27
CA ILE A 221 -10.52 -1.96 0.67
C ILE A 221 -10.45 -0.65 -0.11
N THR A 222 -11.41 0.24 0.15
CA THR A 222 -11.35 1.65 -0.27
C THR A 222 -11.25 2.54 0.96
N SER A 223 -10.48 3.62 0.86
CA SER A 223 -10.27 4.55 1.96
C SER A 223 -9.90 5.95 1.45
N THR A 224 -9.81 6.90 2.37
CA THR A 224 -9.30 8.25 2.06
C THR A 224 -7.81 8.28 1.73
N PHE A 225 -7.08 7.18 1.96
CA PHE A 225 -5.68 6.98 1.56
C PHE A 225 -5.53 6.29 0.21
N GLY A 226 -6.60 5.82 -0.43
CA GLY A 226 -6.56 5.08 -1.67
C GLY A 226 -7.15 3.67 -1.56
N ASN A 227 -6.89 2.84 -2.56
CA ASN A 227 -7.44 1.49 -2.67
C ASN A 227 -6.38 0.44 -2.34
N PHE A 228 -6.83 -0.70 -1.78
CA PHE A 228 -5.99 -1.86 -1.50
C PHE A 228 -6.62 -3.14 -2.03
N ALA A 229 -5.79 -4.01 -2.59
CA ALA A 229 -6.09 -5.42 -2.77
C ALA A 229 -5.18 -6.24 -1.86
N VAL A 230 -5.76 -6.85 -0.83
CA VAL A 230 -5.07 -7.76 0.09
C VAL A 230 -5.19 -9.17 -0.48
N LEU A 231 -4.07 -9.72 -0.91
CA LEU A 231 -3.94 -11.03 -1.54
C LEU A 231 -3.40 -11.99 -0.49
N VAL A 232 -4.29 -12.86 0.04
CA VAL A 232 -3.95 -13.76 1.13
C VAL A 232 -3.38 -15.06 0.57
N THR A 233 -2.08 -15.29 0.74
CA THR A 233 -1.36 -16.40 0.12
C THR A 233 -0.37 -17.06 1.06
N ASP A 234 0.04 -18.27 0.73
CA ASP A 234 1.10 -19.02 1.41
C ASP A 234 2.53 -18.60 1.00
N GLY A 235 2.67 -17.64 0.10
CA GLY A 235 3.96 -17.13 -0.39
C GLY A 235 4.62 -17.99 -1.46
N HIS A 236 4.07 -19.14 -1.84
CA HIS A 236 4.59 -20.00 -2.90
C HIS A 236 4.10 -19.52 -4.28
N LEU A 237 4.61 -18.37 -4.72
CA LEU A 237 4.16 -17.70 -5.93
C LEU A 237 5.26 -17.64 -6.99
N PRO A 238 4.93 -17.87 -8.27
CA PRO A 238 5.91 -17.70 -9.34
C PRO A 238 6.21 -16.21 -9.58
N TYR A 239 7.38 -15.91 -10.12
CA TYR A 239 7.68 -14.57 -10.62
C TYR A 239 6.69 -14.19 -11.74
N PRO A 240 6.16 -12.94 -11.78
CA PRO A 240 6.53 -11.75 -10.98
C PRO A 240 5.66 -11.54 -9.71
N TYR A 241 4.82 -12.48 -9.32
CA TYR A 241 3.91 -12.35 -8.19
C TYR A 241 4.62 -12.37 -6.84
N GLY A 242 3.91 -12.03 -5.76
CA GLY A 242 4.37 -12.14 -4.39
C GLY A 242 5.10 -10.91 -3.83
N ARG A 243 5.29 -9.87 -4.62
CA ARG A 243 5.83 -8.59 -4.17
C ARG A 243 4.74 -7.52 -4.08
N GLU A 244 4.87 -6.63 -3.13
CA GLU A 244 4.03 -5.44 -3.08
C GLU A 244 4.23 -4.61 -4.36
N LEU A 245 3.14 -4.23 -5.01
CA LEU A 245 3.13 -3.43 -6.23
C LEU A 245 1.84 -2.64 -6.36
N THR A 246 1.83 -1.71 -7.31
CA THR A 246 0.66 -0.88 -7.61
C THR A 246 -0.05 -1.39 -8.87
N GLY A 247 -1.38 -1.44 -8.78
CA GLY A 247 -2.28 -1.66 -9.91
C GLY A 247 -2.82 -0.32 -10.43
N TYR A 248 -2.65 -0.07 -11.72
CA TYR A 248 -3.14 1.13 -12.40
C TYR A 248 -4.33 0.79 -13.27
N GLU A 249 -5.47 1.42 -13.00
CA GLU A 249 -6.67 1.25 -13.82
C GLU A 249 -6.64 2.19 -15.04
N THR A 250 -6.90 1.63 -16.21
CA THR A 250 -7.02 2.37 -17.48
C THR A 250 -8.39 2.12 -18.11
N SER A 251 -8.84 3.03 -18.95
CA SER A 251 -10.09 2.85 -19.71
C SER A 251 -9.95 1.84 -20.87
N ASP A 252 -8.73 1.66 -21.38
CA ASP A 252 -8.42 0.77 -22.51
C ASP A 252 -7.05 0.12 -22.29
N LEU A 253 -7.07 -1.15 -21.89
CA LEU A 253 -5.86 -1.91 -21.61
C LEU A 253 -5.02 -2.12 -22.87
N ASP A 254 -5.63 -2.44 -24.01
CA ASP A 254 -4.91 -2.76 -25.24
C ASP A 254 -4.22 -1.52 -25.80
N ALA A 255 -4.89 -0.38 -25.83
CA ALA A 255 -4.30 0.88 -26.24
C ALA A 255 -3.17 1.33 -25.30
N THR A 256 -3.35 1.12 -23.97
CA THR A 256 -2.30 1.42 -22.98
C THR A 256 -1.09 0.53 -23.17
N LEU A 257 -1.28 -0.78 -23.39
CA LEU A 257 -0.18 -1.71 -23.64
C LEU A 257 0.55 -1.43 -24.95
N ALA A 258 -0.16 -0.98 -26.00
CA ALA A 258 0.49 -0.56 -27.24
C ALA A 258 1.46 0.60 -27.00
N LYS A 259 1.03 1.63 -26.24
CA LYS A 259 1.90 2.76 -25.83
C LYS A 259 3.07 2.28 -24.96
N ALA A 260 2.80 1.43 -23.98
CA ALA A 260 3.79 0.88 -23.06
C ALA A 260 4.90 0.14 -23.83
N LYS A 261 4.55 -0.73 -24.77
CA LYS A 261 5.52 -1.46 -25.61
C LYS A 261 6.40 -0.51 -26.43
N LEU A 262 5.83 0.53 -27.03
CA LEU A 262 6.60 1.55 -27.76
C LEU A 262 7.54 2.35 -26.83
N ALA A 263 7.16 2.48 -25.57
CA ALA A 263 7.96 3.15 -24.53
C ALA A 263 9.00 2.23 -23.85
N GLY A 264 9.21 1.00 -24.37
CA GLY A 264 10.20 0.07 -23.85
C GLY A 264 9.75 -0.74 -22.64
N VAL A 265 8.45 -0.79 -22.35
CA VAL A 265 7.88 -1.62 -21.28
C VAL A 265 7.76 -3.06 -21.76
N ARG A 266 8.16 -3.99 -20.90
CA ARG A 266 8.08 -5.44 -21.14
C ARG A 266 6.83 -6.02 -20.49
N VAL A 267 6.02 -6.78 -21.22
CA VAL A 267 4.95 -7.59 -20.66
C VAL A 267 5.55 -8.80 -19.97
N LEU A 268 5.26 -8.99 -18.69
CA LEU A 268 5.72 -10.14 -17.90
C LEU A 268 4.65 -11.25 -17.83
N VAL A 269 3.39 -10.84 -17.78
CA VAL A 269 2.23 -11.73 -17.78
C VAL A 269 1.27 -11.24 -18.85
N GLU A 270 0.95 -12.09 -19.82
CA GLU A 270 -0.01 -11.73 -20.86
C GLU A 270 -1.37 -11.38 -20.27
N PRO A 271 -2.15 -10.50 -20.94
CA PRO A 271 -3.45 -10.10 -20.44
C PRO A 271 -4.37 -11.28 -20.15
N TYR A 272 -4.88 -11.32 -18.93
CA TYR A 272 -5.83 -12.32 -18.44
C TYR A 272 -7.11 -11.65 -17.92
N SER A 273 -8.21 -12.41 -17.89
CA SER A 273 -9.50 -11.90 -17.41
C SER A 273 -9.89 -12.56 -16.09
N THR A 274 -10.51 -11.77 -15.22
CA THR A 274 -11.25 -12.21 -14.05
C THR A 274 -12.74 -11.85 -14.21
N GLN A 275 -13.55 -12.00 -13.16
CA GLN A 275 -14.98 -11.68 -13.26
C GLN A 275 -15.25 -10.20 -13.55
N ASP A 276 -14.38 -9.31 -13.08
CA ASP A 276 -14.61 -7.87 -13.00
C ASP A 276 -13.56 -7.04 -13.74
N ARG A 277 -12.43 -7.63 -14.14
CA ARG A 277 -11.36 -6.89 -14.83
C ARG A 277 -10.54 -7.77 -15.76
N ARG A 278 -9.86 -7.10 -16.68
CA ARG A 278 -8.79 -7.66 -17.50
C ARG A 278 -7.47 -7.01 -17.08
N SER A 279 -6.47 -7.83 -16.74
CA SER A 279 -5.23 -7.39 -16.09
C SER A 279 -4.01 -7.97 -16.77
N THR A 280 -2.87 -7.31 -16.60
CA THR A 280 -1.54 -7.73 -17.03
C THR A 280 -0.48 -7.27 -16.04
N PHE A 281 0.67 -7.92 -16.01
CA PHE A 281 1.85 -7.44 -15.27
C PHE A 281 2.92 -7.00 -16.27
N VAL A 282 3.46 -5.81 -16.03
CA VAL A 282 4.46 -5.20 -16.89
C VAL A 282 5.69 -4.79 -16.11
N GLN A 283 6.83 -4.68 -16.80
CA GLN A 283 8.06 -4.14 -16.24
C GLN A 283 8.53 -2.94 -17.04
N PHE A 284 8.65 -1.82 -16.38
CA PHE A 284 9.22 -0.59 -16.93
C PHE A 284 10.75 -0.64 -16.97
N PRO A 285 11.40 0.22 -17.80
CA PRO A 285 12.84 0.45 -17.69
C PRO A 285 13.25 0.74 -16.24
N GLY A 286 14.42 0.24 -15.82
CA GLY A 286 14.84 0.33 -14.41
C GLY A 286 14.26 -0.75 -13.51
N GLY A 287 13.43 -1.66 -14.03
CA GLY A 287 13.00 -2.86 -13.32
C GLY A 287 11.70 -2.74 -12.52
N TYR A 288 11.07 -1.57 -12.50
CA TYR A 288 9.79 -1.38 -11.81
C TYR A 288 8.70 -2.26 -12.42
N ILE A 289 8.01 -3.03 -11.57
CA ILE A 289 6.91 -3.91 -11.96
C ILE A 289 5.60 -3.32 -11.47
N ALA A 290 4.60 -3.27 -12.35
CA ALA A 290 3.25 -2.82 -12.05
C ALA A 290 2.20 -3.77 -12.64
N GLU A 291 1.02 -3.76 -12.06
CA GLU A 291 -0.17 -4.31 -12.69
C GLU A 291 -0.89 -3.19 -13.43
N ILE A 292 -1.36 -3.47 -14.65
CA ILE A 292 -2.26 -2.58 -15.39
C ILE A 292 -3.55 -3.33 -15.65
N HIS A 293 -4.68 -2.69 -15.39
CA HIS A 293 -5.98 -3.32 -15.62
C HIS A 293 -7.00 -2.37 -16.21
N ALA A 294 -8.04 -2.94 -16.79
CA ALA A 294 -9.27 -2.28 -17.15
C ALA A 294 -10.46 -3.03 -16.57
N THR A 295 -11.41 -2.30 -15.98
CA THR A 295 -12.65 -2.88 -15.47
C THR A 295 -13.53 -3.33 -16.63
N VAL A 296 -14.04 -4.56 -16.58
CA VAL A 296 -15.00 -5.08 -17.56
C VAL A 296 -16.38 -4.57 -17.16
N ARG A 297 -16.89 -3.59 -17.92
CA ARG A 297 -18.28 -3.15 -17.76
C ARG A 297 -19.19 -4.24 -18.34
N ARG A 298 -20.06 -4.77 -17.50
CA ARG A 298 -21.14 -5.70 -17.93
C ARG A 298 -22.31 -4.92 -18.51
#